data_f817623db92c17cff77c778b1723e470
#
_entry.id   f817623db92c17cff77c778b1723e470
#
_cell.length_a   1.000
_cell.length_b   1.000
_cell.length_c   1.000
_cell.angle_alpha   90.00
_cell.angle_beta   90.00
_cell.angle_gamma   90.00
#
_symmetry.space_group_name_H-M   'P 1'
#
loop_
_entity.id
_entity.type
_entity.pdbx_description
1 polymer ?
#
loop_
_entity_poly.entity_id
_entity_poly.type
_entity_poly.pdbx_seq_one_letter_code
_entity_poly.pdbx_strand_id
1 'polypeptide(L)'
;MGKRKDNKGRLLKIGESQRKDGRYAYKYQDKNGKSKFMYSWRLTDTDPVPKGKRFGRSLRDLERDLQRDLMDGIDSSGKKMLLWQLYEKHNALKPNVRQSTETGRKYLMDILKSDTLGNMSIEAIKPSDTKEWAIRMKKNGYSYQTINNYKRSLKACFYTALNDDLVRKNPFNWNLSDVLEDDTEHKTALTDEQVNVLLSFVQIDGVYQKYYNAIVVLLHTGLRISELCGLTTSDIDFEQGFIRVTHQINYNKGQYSINEPKTDSGIREIPMIKIVREALQDEIKNRGKIQNVNIDGYSDFVFLNQKGYPMYATAYSSTFPNMIKKYNKYHKGNELPAITPHTLRHTFCTNMANKKMTPNTLQYVMGHKNITMTLGYYAHGTAQSAMVEMLSIFA
;
A
#
# COMPACT_ATOMS: atom_id res chain seq x y z
N MET A 1 0.96 44.46 45.29
CA MET A 1 0.31 43.15 45.39
C MET A 1 1.23 42.20 46.13
N GLY A 2 0.79 41.63 47.27
CA GLY A 2 1.58 40.72 48.08
C GLY A 2 1.95 39.45 47.31
N LYS A 3 3.21 39.02 47.41
CA LYS A 3 3.71 37.79 46.78
C LYS A 3 2.94 36.59 47.36
N ARG A 4 2.19 35.86 46.52
CA ARG A 4 1.45 34.66 46.93
C ARG A 4 2.41 33.56 47.40
N LYS A 5 2.13 32.93 48.51
CA LYS A 5 2.88 31.81 49.08
C LYS A 5 2.00 30.57 49.20
N ASP A 6 2.61 29.39 49.06
CA ASP A 6 1.96 28.13 49.39
C ASP A 6 1.92 27.87 50.92
N ASN A 7 1.31 26.76 51.34
CA ASN A 7 1.23 26.34 52.74
C ASN A 7 2.60 26.01 53.37
N LYS A 8 3.67 25.89 52.55
CA LYS A 8 5.06 25.70 52.99
C LYS A 8 5.86 27.01 52.97
N GLY A 9 5.21 28.17 52.74
CA GLY A 9 5.86 29.48 52.70
C GLY A 9 6.61 29.79 51.40
N ARG A 10 6.56 28.93 50.36
CA ARG A 10 7.26 29.11 49.09
C ARG A 10 6.50 30.10 48.21
N LEU A 11 7.26 30.90 47.48
CA LEU A 11 6.70 31.84 46.50
C LEU A 11 6.10 31.11 45.31
N LEU A 12 4.85 31.44 45.00
CA LEU A 12 4.15 31.00 43.80
C LEU A 12 4.34 32.01 42.66
N LYS A 13 4.59 31.52 41.46
CA LYS A 13 4.71 32.32 40.24
C LYS A 13 3.35 32.84 39.79
N ILE A 14 3.37 33.76 38.81
CA ILE A 14 2.15 34.26 38.16
C ILE A 14 1.44 33.06 37.50
N GLY A 15 0.14 32.92 37.76
CA GLY A 15 -0.65 31.78 37.30
C GLY A 15 -0.67 30.58 38.23
N GLU A 16 0.34 30.41 39.11
CA GLU A 16 0.36 29.33 40.11
C GLU A 16 -0.57 29.66 41.28
N SER A 17 -1.24 28.65 41.83
CA SER A 17 -2.03 28.72 43.07
C SER A 17 -2.05 27.36 43.76
N GLN A 18 -2.29 27.34 45.05
CA GLN A 18 -2.55 26.11 45.78
C GLN A 18 -4.03 26.06 46.20
N ARG A 19 -4.67 24.94 45.91
CA ARG A 19 -6.07 24.69 46.23
C ARG A 19 -6.23 24.23 47.67
N LYS A 20 -7.46 24.31 48.18
CA LYS A 20 -7.80 23.84 49.53
C LYS A 20 -7.55 22.35 49.74
N ASP A 21 -7.63 21.55 48.68
CA ASP A 21 -7.34 20.11 48.68
C ASP A 21 -5.83 19.77 48.67
N GLY A 22 -4.96 20.79 48.68
CA GLY A 22 -3.51 20.66 48.66
C GLY A 22 -2.88 20.56 47.27
N ARG A 23 -3.67 20.42 46.22
CA ARG A 23 -3.14 20.43 44.85
C ARG A 23 -2.67 21.81 44.43
N TYR A 24 -1.60 21.83 43.67
CA TYR A 24 -1.15 23.03 42.96
C TYR A 24 -1.88 23.12 41.63
N ALA A 25 -2.24 24.34 41.23
CA ALA A 25 -2.89 24.65 39.96
C ALA A 25 -2.14 25.77 39.24
N TYR A 26 -2.00 25.64 37.94
CA TYR A 26 -1.49 26.68 37.03
C TYR A 26 -2.57 27.07 36.05
N LYS A 27 -2.92 28.37 36.01
CA LYS A 27 -3.86 28.96 35.05
C LYS A 27 -3.10 29.51 33.88
N TYR A 28 -3.52 29.11 32.64
CA TYR A 28 -2.96 29.58 31.39
C TYR A 28 -4.06 29.83 30.34
N GLN A 29 -3.72 30.52 29.29
CA GLN A 29 -4.58 30.67 28.11
C GLN A 29 -4.09 29.72 27.03
N ASP A 30 -5.01 29.01 26.37
CA ASP A 30 -4.69 28.22 25.18
C ASP A 30 -4.54 29.13 23.92
N LYS A 31 -4.18 28.55 22.77
CA LYS A 31 -4.04 29.28 21.49
C LYS A 31 -5.29 30.09 21.11
N ASN A 32 -6.47 29.68 21.58
CA ASN A 32 -7.75 30.31 21.29
C ASN A 32 -8.14 31.36 22.35
N GLY A 33 -7.23 31.71 23.26
CA GLY A 33 -7.49 32.65 24.34
C GLY A 33 -8.34 32.11 25.50
N LYS A 34 -8.72 30.80 25.48
CA LYS A 34 -9.51 30.19 26.54
C LYS A 34 -8.66 29.88 27.76
N SER A 35 -9.14 30.29 28.96
CA SER A 35 -8.50 29.97 30.22
C SER A 35 -8.61 28.48 30.53
N LYS A 36 -7.48 27.82 30.75
CA LYS A 36 -7.36 26.42 31.17
C LYS A 36 -6.54 26.30 32.43
N PHE A 37 -6.66 25.15 33.11
CA PHE A 37 -5.95 24.85 34.35
C PHE A 37 -5.22 23.51 34.21
N MET A 38 -4.01 23.47 34.78
CA MET A 38 -3.22 22.26 34.96
C MET A 38 -3.03 22.04 36.49
N TYR A 39 -2.98 20.77 36.89
CA TYR A 39 -2.94 20.40 38.26
C TYR A 39 -1.83 19.41 38.59
N SER A 40 -1.17 19.56 39.74
CA SER A 40 -0.24 18.58 40.29
C SER A 40 -0.30 18.55 41.82
N TRP A 41 0.02 17.41 42.42
CA TRP A 41 0.22 17.29 43.88
C TRP A 41 1.57 17.83 44.32
N ARG A 42 2.50 18.09 43.40
CA ARG A 42 3.87 18.53 43.61
C ARG A 42 4.09 19.88 42.93
N LEU A 43 4.66 20.84 43.65
CA LEU A 43 5.08 22.10 42.99
C LEU A 43 6.39 21.92 42.23
N THR A 44 7.35 21.24 42.87
CA THR A 44 8.69 20.94 42.31
C THR A 44 8.96 19.44 42.39
N ASP A 45 10.00 18.97 41.65
CA ASP A 45 10.36 17.54 41.62
C ASP A 45 10.87 17.01 42.96
N THR A 46 11.32 17.88 43.82
CA THR A 46 11.76 17.55 45.18
C THR A 46 10.60 17.38 46.18
N ASP A 47 9.38 17.74 45.80
CA ASP A 47 8.23 17.58 46.69
C ASP A 47 7.83 16.10 46.79
N PRO A 48 7.57 15.60 48.03
CA PRO A 48 7.01 14.27 48.20
C PRO A 48 5.56 14.22 47.68
N VAL A 49 5.14 13.06 47.19
CA VAL A 49 3.74 12.83 46.87
C VAL A 49 2.95 12.57 48.14
N PRO A 50 1.80 13.20 48.36
CA PRO A 50 0.98 12.94 49.54
C PRO A 50 0.57 11.46 49.63
N LYS A 51 0.49 10.92 50.85
CA LYS A 51 0.12 9.52 51.09
C LYS A 51 -1.21 9.16 50.40
N GLY A 52 -1.23 8.06 49.68
CA GLY A 52 -2.42 7.58 48.94
C GLY A 52 -2.67 8.29 47.62
N LYS A 53 -1.77 9.14 47.13
CA LYS A 53 -1.90 9.79 45.82
C LYS A 53 -0.92 9.18 44.81
N ARG A 54 -1.33 9.21 43.54
CA ARG A 54 -0.51 8.67 42.45
C ARG A 54 0.69 9.58 42.19
N PHE A 55 1.87 8.97 42.00
CA PHE A 55 3.06 9.72 41.60
C PHE A 55 2.83 10.38 40.24
N GLY A 56 3.15 11.67 40.14
CA GLY A 56 2.99 12.47 38.91
C GLY A 56 4.08 13.53 38.82
N ARG A 57 4.22 14.14 37.65
CA ARG A 57 5.18 15.24 37.43
C ARG A 57 4.84 16.47 38.25
N SER A 58 5.85 17.27 38.60
CA SER A 58 5.67 18.53 39.33
C SER A 58 4.92 19.57 38.49
N LEU A 59 4.26 20.51 39.11
CA LEU A 59 3.54 21.59 38.44
C LEU A 59 4.48 22.42 37.57
N ARG A 60 5.68 22.73 38.06
CA ARG A 60 6.68 23.54 37.34
C ARG A 60 7.29 22.86 36.15
N ASP A 61 7.38 21.54 36.14
CA ASP A 61 7.78 20.79 34.93
C ASP A 61 6.67 20.78 33.89
N LEU A 62 5.43 20.57 34.32
CA LEU A 62 4.27 20.66 33.44
C LEU A 62 4.12 22.07 32.85
N GLU A 63 4.39 23.11 33.66
CA GLU A 63 4.39 24.50 33.19
C GLU A 63 5.48 24.79 32.18
N ARG A 64 6.71 24.28 32.40
CA ARG A 64 7.84 24.43 31.45
C ARG A 64 7.52 23.80 30.10
N ASP A 65 6.97 22.61 30.12
CA ASP A 65 6.59 21.93 28.88
C ASP A 65 5.45 22.67 28.17
N LEU A 66 4.45 23.14 28.92
CA LEU A 66 3.37 23.92 28.34
C LEU A 66 3.87 25.23 27.71
N GLN A 67 4.77 25.95 28.39
CA GLN A 67 5.35 27.18 27.87
C GLN A 67 6.13 26.92 26.59
N ARG A 68 6.90 25.82 26.56
CA ARG A 68 7.58 25.37 25.34
C ARG A 68 6.58 25.04 24.20
N ASP A 69 5.49 24.35 24.53
CA ASP A 69 4.45 24.03 23.55
C ASP A 69 3.77 25.30 22.99
N LEU A 70 3.47 26.26 23.87
CA LEU A 70 2.88 27.54 23.45
C LEU A 70 3.85 28.36 22.58
N MET A 71 5.14 28.37 22.91
CA MET A 71 6.17 29.02 22.10
C MET A 71 6.33 28.35 20.72
N ASP A 72 6.30 27.01 20.69
CA ASP A 72 6.39 26.22 19.47
C ASP A 72 5.04 26.16 18.72
N GLY A 73 4.01 26.81 19.23
CA GLY A 73 2.69 26.84 18.61
C GLY A 73 1.92 25.51 18.69
N ILE A 74 2.31 24.54 19.53
CA ILE A 74 1.69 23.22 19.63
C ILE A 74 0.33 23.28 20.34
N ASP A 75 -0.69 22.62 19.79
CA ASP A 75 -2.01 22.53 20.40
C ASP A 75 -2.05 21.44 21.49
N SER A 76 -2.14 21.89 22.73
CA SER A 76 -2.24 20.99 23.88
C SER A 76 -3.53 20.16 23.94
N SER A 77 -4.54 20.46 23.11
CA SER A 77 -5.81 19.71 23.07
C SER A 77 -5.63 18.32 22.44
N GLY A 78 -4.66 18.15 21.55
CA GLY A 78 -4.31 16.88 20.91
C GLY A 78 -3.53 15.90 21.79
N LYS A 79 -3.01 16.32 22.95
CA LYS A 79 -2.12 15.53 23.83
C LYS A 79 -2.68 14.18 24.29
N LYS A 80 -3.99 14.03 24.34
CA LYS A 80 -4.67 12.79 24.76
C LYS A 80 -5.14 11.94 23.60
N MET A 81 -5.02 12.41 22.34
CA MET A 81 -5.45 11.67 21.17
C MET A 81 -4.61 10.40 21.03
N LEU A 82 -5.27 9.26 20.90
CA LEU A 82 -4.61 7.98 20.65
C LEU A 82 -4.23 7.84 19.16
N LEU A 83 -3.23 7.01 18.87
CA LEU A 83 -2.78 6.81 17.50
C LEU A 83 -3.91 6.31 16.59
N TRP A 84 -4.75 5.37 17.04
CA TRP A 84 -5.87 4.90 16.21
C TRP A 84 -6.89 6.02 15.92
N GLN A 85 -7.10 6.95 16.86
CA GLN A 85 -7.99 8.12 16.67
C GLN A 85 -7.39 9.12 15.66
N LEU A 86 -6.07 9.35 15.72
CA LEU A 86 -5.38 10.14 14.70
C LEU A 86 -5.50 9.50 13.32
N TYR A 87 -5.34 8.17 13.23
CA TYR A 87 -5.47 7.43 11.98
C TYR A 87 -6.90 7.50 11.42
N GLU A 88 -7.91 7.43 12.27
CA GLU A 88 -9.32 7.62 11.90
C GLU A 88 -9.55 9.04 11.34
N LYS A 89 -9.10 10.08 12.08
CA LYS A 89 -9.16 11.48 11.63
C LYS A 89 -8.48 11.68 10.27
N HIS A 90 -7.26 11.16 10.09
CA HIS A 90 -6.52 11.24 8.82
C HIS A 90 -7.28 10.59 7.65
N ASN A 91 -7.90 9.44 7.88
CA ASN A 91 -8.66 8.74 6.85
C ASN A 91 -9.97 9.47 6.51
N ALA A 92 -10.63 10.10 7.47
CA ALA A 92 -11.83 10.88 7.27
C ALA A 92 -11.61 12.11 6.36
N LEU A 93 -10.38 12.67 6.36
CA LEU A 93 -10.00 13.76 5.44
C LEU A 93 -9.85 13.32 3.98
N LYS A 94 -9.89 12.01 3.70
CA LYS A 94 -9.75 11.42 2.36
C LYS A 94 -10.88 10.42 2.12
N PRO A 95 -12.15 10.88 2.00
CA PRO A 95 -13.31 9.97 1.92
C PRO A 95 -13.36 9.21 0.59
N ASN A 96 -12.96 9.84 -0.52
CA ASN A 96 -13.07 9.26 -1.85
C ASN A 96 -11.85 8.38 -2.17
N VAL A 97 -11.82 7.16 -1.63
CA VAL A 97 -10.80 6.17 -1.94
C VAL A 97 -11.40 4.91 -2.54
N ARG A 98 -10.61 4.20 -3.34
CA ARG A 98 -11.04 2.92 -3.89
C ARG A 98 -11.31 1.89 -2.78
N GLN A 99 -12.26 1.01 -3.01
CA GLN A 99 -12.67 -0.03 -2.05
C GLN A 99 -11.50 -0.88 -1.51
N SER A 100 -10.51 -1.23 -2.37
CA SER A 100 -9.31 -1.95 -1.93
C SER A 100 -8.48 -1.15 -0.92
N THR A 101 -8.40 0.17 -1.09
CA THR A 101 -7.72 1.06 -0.14
C THR A 101 -8.49 1.15 1.17
N GLU A 102 -9.82 1.22 1.10
CA GLU A 102 -10.70 1.23 2.27
C GLU A 102 -10.55 -0.07 3.08
N THR A 103 -10.54 -1.22 2.40
CA THR A 103 -10.29 -2.51 3.05
C THR A 103 -8.93 -2.55 3.75
N GLY A 104 -7.85 -2.10 3.09
CA GLY A 104 -6.53 -2.02 3.71
C GLY A 104 -6.48 -1.06 4.91
N ARG A 105 -7.23 0.05 4.86
CA ARG A 105 -7.36 0.99 6.00
C ARG A 105 -8.08 0.34 7.19
N LYS A 106 -9.13 -0.45 6.94
CA LYS A 106 -9.83 -1.19 8.00
C LYS A 106 -8.92 -2.19 8.69
N TYR A 107 -8.15 -2.99 7.93
CA TYR A 107 -7.18 -3.93 8.50
C TYR A 107 -6.14 -3.22 9.38
N LEU A 108 -5.56 -2.12 8.93
CA LEU A 108 -4.61 -1.38 9.76
C LEU A 108 -5.28 -0.77 11.00
N MET A 109 -6.52 -0.29 10.88
CA MET A 109 -7.30 0.21 12.02
C MET A 109 -7.51 -0.87 13.08
N ASP A 110 -7.86 -2.09 12.66
CA ASP A 110 -8.08 -3.22 13.58
C ASP A 110 -6.78 -3.61 14.29
N ILE A 111 -5.66 -3.61 13.56
CA ILE A 111 -4.33 -3.83 14.15
C ILE A 111 -4.02 -2.75 15.19
N LEU A 112 -4.24 -1.47 14.87
CA LEU A 112 -3.97 -0.37 15.81
C LEU A 112 -4.83 -0.44 17.05
N LYS A 113 -6.11 -0.77 16.95
CA LYS A 113 -7.01 -0.90 18.09
C LYS A 113 -6.59 -2.03 19.04
N SER A 114 -5.99 -3.10 18.50
CA SER A 114 -5.54 -4.26 19.28
C SER A 114 -4.09 -4.14 19.78
N ASP A 115 -3.24 -3.31 19.17
CA ASP A 115 -1.82 -3.16 19.53
C ASP A 115 -1.60 -2.08 20.58
N THR A 116 -0.58 -2.27 21.42
CA THR A 116 -0.18 -1.29 22.45
C THR A 116 0.15 0.07 21.87
N LEU A 117 0.84 0.13 20.71
CA LEU A 117 1.21 1.37 20.04
C LEU A 117 -0.02 2.17 19.62
N GLY A 118 -1.05 1.52 19.10
CA GLY A 118 -2.28 2.17 18.68
C GLY A 118 -3.02 2.85 19.82
N ASN A 119 -2.87 2.33 21.05
CA ASN A 119 -3.48 2.82 22.26
C ASN A 119 -2.60 3.81 23.06
N MET A 120 -1.45 4.18 22.52
CA MET A 120 -0.62 5.26 23.08
C MET A 120 -1.12 6.63 22.60
N SER A 121 -0.95 7.66 23.45
CA SER A 121 -1.16 9.03 23.02
C SER A 121 -0.09 9.45 22.00
N ILE A 122 -0.49 10.19 20.97
CA ILE A 122 0.41 10.56 19.85
C ILE A 122 1.62 11.38 20.31
N GLU A 123 1.49 12.14 21.38
CA GLU A 123 2.59 12.91 21.98
C GLU A 123 3.62 12.01 22.68
N ALA A 124 3.18 10.90 23.25
CA ALA A 124 4.05 10.00 24.01
C ALA A 124 4.85 9.04 23.11
N ILE A 125 4.42 8.85 21.85
CA ILE A 125 5.06 7.90 20.92
C ILE A 125 6.44 8.40 20.51
N LYS A 126 7.44 7.56 20.76
CA LYS A 126 8.83 7.79 20.38
C LYS A 126 9.21 6.93 19.17
N PRO A 127 10.29 7.27 18.44
CA PRO A 127 10.80 6.41 17.38
C PRO A 127 11.12 4.98 17.82
N SER A 128 11.55 4.75 19.08
CA SER A 128 11.76 3.42 19.65
C SER A 128 10.47 2.59 19.64
N ASP A 129 9.36 3.18 20.10
CA ASP A 129 8.07 2.47 20.21
C ASP A 129 7.57 2.02 18.83
N THR A 130 7.79 2.86 17.78
CA THR A 130 7.41 2.54 16.40
C THR A 130 8.32 1.49 15.76
N LYS A 131 9.60 1.44 16.13
CA LYS A 131 10.54 0.38 15.75
C LYS A 131 10.18 -0.95 16.41
N GLU A 132 9.91 -0.94 17.71
CA GLU A 132 9.44 -2.12 18.43
C GLU A 132 8.12 -2.66 17.86
N TRP A 133 7.19 -1.77 17.47
CA TRP A 133 5.99 -2.17 16.76
C TRP A 133 6.31 -2.91 15.45
N ALA A 134 7.23 -2.41 14.65
CA ALA A 134 7.62 -3.08 13.41
C ALA A 134 8.23 -4.49 13.68
N ILE A 135 9.03 -4.63 14.74
CA ILE A 135 9.58 -5.93 15.17
C ILE A 135 8.45 -6.88 15.60
N ARG A 136 7.47 -6.38 16.38
CA ARG A 136 6.29 -7.19 16.77
C ARG A 136 5.49 -7.65 15.56
N MET A 137 5.26 -6.76 14.59
CA MET A 137 4.57 -7.10 13.34
C MET A 137 5.30 -8.22 12.59
N LYS A 138 6.63 -8.16 12.51
CA LYS A 138 7.43 -9.22 11.89
C LYS A 138 7.30 -10.56 12.62
N LYS A 139 7.36 -10.54 13.95
CA LYS A 139 7.15 -11.75 14.79
C LYS A 139 5.74 -12.33 14.63
N ASN A 140 4.75 -11.50 14.35
CA ASN A 140 3.38 -11.92 14.09
C ASN A 140 3.17 -12.42 12.63
N GLY A 141 4.25 -12.61 11.85
CA GLY A 141 4.20 -13.20 10.52
C GLY A 141 3.88 -12.22 9.37
N TYR A 142 3.84 -10.91 9.62
CA TYR A 142 3.65 -9.94 8.54
C TYR A 142 4.91 -9.84 7.67
N SER A 143 4.74 -9.81 6.34
CA SER A 143 5.85 -9.62 5.41
C SER A 143 6.46 -8.23 5.55
N TYR A 144 7.76 -8.10 5.23
CA TYR A 144 8.48 -6.82 5.21
C TYR A 144 7.71 -5.75 4.43
N GLN A 145 7.22 -6.08 3.24
CA GLN A 145 6.45 -5.16 2.39
C GLN A 145 5.14 -4.70 3.04
N THR A 146 4.44 -5.58 3.75
CA THR A 146 3.20 -5.21 4.48
C THR A 146 3.50 -4.24 5.61
N ILE A 147 4.55 -4.52 6.40
CA ILE A 147 5.01 -3.63 7.49
C ILE A 147 5.42 -2.27 6.94
N ASN A 148 6.16 -2.25 5.82
CA ASN A 148 6.57 -1.02 5.16
C ASN A 148 5.38 -0.19 4.67
N ASN A 149 4.36 -0.82 4.09
CA ASN A 149 3.15 -0.15 3.65
C ASN A 149 2.37 0.46 4.83
N TYR A 150 2.23 -0.26 5.93
CA TYR A 150 1.60 0.24 7.14
C TYR A 150 2.39 1.37 7.77
N LYS A 151 3.72 1.22 7.89
CA LYS A 151 4.62 2.27 8.36
C LYS A 151 4.49 3.55 7.52
N ARG A 152 4.46 3.43 6.18
CA ARG A 152 4.27 4.57 5.27
C ARG A 152 2.91 5.26 5.50
N SER A 153 1.85 4.48 5.73
CA SER A 153 0.52 5.00 6.04
C SER A 153 0.51 5.75 7.37
N LEU A 154 1.13 5.21 8.42
CA LEU A 154 1.25 5.86 9.72
C LEU A 154 2.18 7.08 9.67
N LYS A 155 3.26 7.03 8.90
CA LYS A 155 4.12 8.19 8.65
C LYS A 155 3.31 9.34 8.02
N ALA A 156 2.47 9.05 7.02
CA ALA A 156 1.59 10.05 6.41
C ALA A 156 0.56 10.61 7.39
N CYS A 157 0.03 9.76 8.26
CA CYS A 157 -0.88 10.13 9.33
C CYS A 157 -0.24 11.13 10.32
N PHE A 158 1.01 10.87 10.72
CA PHE A 158 1.75 11.79 11.60
C PHE A 158 2.15 13.11 10.91
N TYR A 159 2.30 13.14 9.60
CA TYR A 159 2.46 14.41 8.88
C TYR A 159 1.19 15.27 8.97
N THR A 160 0.01 14.69 8.97
CA THR A 160 -1.23 15.43 9.25
C THR A 160 -1.21 16.02 10.67
N ALA A 161 -0.80 15.22 11.66
CA ALA A 161 -0.68 15.70 13.03
C ALA A 161 0.39 16.82 13.19
N LEU A 162 1.48 16.75 12.43
CA LEU A 162 2.52 17.78 12.37
C LEU A 162 1.98 19.09 11.79
N ASN A 163 1.26 19.01 10.66
CA ASN A 163 0.66 20.17 10.00
C ASN A 163 -0.48 20.81 10.81
N ASP A 164 -1.15 20.01 11.65
CA ASP A 164 -2.17 20.47 12.59
C ASP A 164 -1.56 20.94 13.93
N ASP A 165 -0.24 21.04 14.06
CA ASP A 165 0.50 21.39 15.27
C ASP A 165 0.19 20.51 16.50
N LEU A 166 -0.22 19.26 16.29
CA LEU A 166 -0.53 18.32 17.38
C LEU A 166 0.71 17.63 17.94
N VAL A 167 1.77 17.49 17.13
CA VAL A 167 3.05 16.87 17.50
C VAL A 167 4.23 17.64 16.91
N ARG A 168 5.40 17.55 17.54
CA ARG A 168 6.62 18.23 17.09
C ARG A 168 7.42 17.47 16.07
N LYS A 169 7.36 16.15 16.07
CA LYS A 169 8.17 15.25 15.23
C LYS A 169 7.34 14.06 14.80
N ASN A 170 7.69 13.53 13.66
CA ASN A 170 7.10 12.30 13.17
C ASN A 170 7.90 11.10 13.68
N PRO A 171 7.35 10.24 14.57
CA PRO A 171 8.06 9.10 15.14
C PRO A 171 8.31 7.97 14.14
N PHE A 172 7.66 8.00 12.95
CA PHE A 172 7.90 7.05 11.86
C PHE A 172 8.94 7.52 10.83
N ASN A 173 9.68 8.60 11.12
CA ASN A 173 10.69 9.13 10.20
C ASN A 173 12.03 8.39 10.31
N TRP A 174 12.05 7.13 9.94
CA TRP A 174 13.21 6.23 9.88
C TRP A 174 13.01 5.21 8.75
N ASN A 175 14.08 4.50 8.33
CA ASN A 175 14.00 3.49 7.27
C ASN A 175 13.75 2.11 7.86
N LEU A 176 12.86 1.32 7.25
CA LEU A 176 12.54 -0.02 7.77
C LEU A 176 13.75 -0.96 7.71
N SER A 177 14.60 -0.81 6.71
CA SER A 177 15.88 -1.54 6.56
C SER A 177 16.85 -1.34 7.72
N ASP A 178 16.71 -0.26 8.51
CA ASP A 178 17.56 -0.03 9.68
C ASP A 178 17.15 -0.91 10.89
N VAL A 179 16.00 -1.61 10.77
CA VAL A 179 15.39 -2.36 11.89
C VAL A 179 15.08 -3.81 11.52
N LEU A 180 14.67 -4.06 10.28
CA LEU A 180 14.30 -5.37 9.77
C LEU A 180 15.04 -5.65 8.47
N GLU A 181 15.49 -6.87 8.32
CA GLU A 181 16.01 -7.36 7.04
C GLU A 181 14.89 -7.48 6.02
N ASP A 182 15.17 -7.06 4.78
CA ASP A 182 14.23 -7.20 3.66
C ASP A 182 14.32 -8.62 3.09
N ASP A 183 13.46 -9.48 3.55
CA ASP A 183 13.30 -10.85 3.10
C ASP A 183 12.31 -10.99 1.93
N THR A 184 12.06 -9.91 1.21
CA THR A 184 11.14 -9.93 0.07
C THR A 184 11.75 -10.73 -1.09
N GLU A 185 11.15 -11.86 -1.39
CA GLU A 185 11.50 -12.61 -2.61
C GLU A 185 11.17 -11.80 -3.85
N HIS A 186 12.19 -11.46 -4.62
CA HIS A 186 12.02 -10.79 -5.90
C HIS A 186 11.45 -11.79 -6.92
N LYS A 187 10.28 -11.49 -7.44
CA LYS A 187 9.71 -12.29 -8.52
C LYS A 187 10.56 -12.12 -9.77
N THR A 188 11.14 -13.22 -10.23
CA THR A 188 11.88 -13.26 -11.49
C THR A 188 10.93 -13.49 -12.67
N ALA A 189 11.32 -12.98 -13.84
CA ALA A 189 10.65 -13.33 -15.08
C ALA A 189 10.88 -14.81 -15.40
N LEU A 190 9.91 -15.43 -16.07
CA LEU A 190 10.08 -16.78 -16.58
C LEU A 190 11.10 -16.80 -17.74
N THR A 191 11.91 -17.84 -17.79
CA THR A 191 12.74 -18.11 -18.97
C THR A 191 11.86 -18.56 -20.14
N ASP A 192 12.38 -18.45 -21.37
CA ASP A 192 11.66 -18.93 -22.56
C ASP A 192 11.34 -20.43 -22.44
N GLU A 193 12.23 -21.21 -21.86
CA GLU A 193 12.01 -22.63 -21.58
C GLU A 193 10.84 -22.85 -20.60
N GLN A 194 10.80 -22.12 -19.51
CA GLN A 194 9.69 -22.19 -18.55
C GLN A 194 8.36 -21.74 -19.14
N VAL A 195 8.38 -20.75 -20.03
CA VAL A 195 7.18 -20.32 -20.79
C VAL A 195 6.69 -21.43 -21.70
N ASN A 196 7.59 -22.08 -22.46
CA ASN A 196 7.24 -23.18 -23.34
C ASN A 196 6.67 -24.38 -22.56
N VAL A 197 7.29 -24.72 -21.44
CA VAL A 197 6.83 -25.80 -20.56
C VAL A 197 5.43 -25.49 -20.02
N LEU A 198 5.20 -24.26 -19.53
CA LEU A 198 3.89 -23.82 -19.05
C LEU A 198 2.81 -23.93 -20.13
N LEU A 199 3.08 -23.39 -21.32
CA LEU A 199 2.12 -23.39 -22.42
C LEU A 199 1.81 -24.81 -22.90
N SER A 200 2.83 -25.67 -23.07
CA SER A 200 2.66 -27.06 -23.46
C SER A 200 1.82 -27.84 -22.45
N PHE A 201 2.08 -27.65 -21.15
CA PHE A 201 1.28 -28.28 -20.09
C PHE A 201 -0.16 -27.83 -20.12
N VAL A 202 -0.40 -26.51 -20.17
CA VAL A 202 -1.76 -25.96 -20.11
C VAL A 202 -2.56 -26.34 -21.34
N GLN A 203 -1.92 -26.45 -22.52
CA GLN A 203 -2.58 -26.80 -23.78
C GLN A 203 -3.20 -28.20 -23.77
N ILE A 204 -2.58 -29.15 -23.08
CA ILE A 204 -3.02 -30.56 -23.08
C ILE A 204 -3.77 -30.97 -21.79
N ASP A 205 -3.72 -30.16 -20.73
CA ASP A 205 -4.35 -30.51 -19.46
C ASP A 205 -5.87 -30.29 -19.50
N GLY A 206 -6.63 -31.36 -19.30
CA GLY A 206 -8.10 -31.35 -19.41
C GLY A 206 -8.82 -30.38 -18.43
N VAL A 207 -8.13 -29.90 -17.38
CA VAL A 207 -8.69 -28.94 -16.41
C VAL A 207 -8.28 -27.51 -16.73
N TYR A 208 -7.02 -27.31 -17.15
CA TYR A 208 -6.43 -25.98 -17.29
C TYR A 208 -6.38 -25.48 -18.73
N GLN A 209 -6.68 -26.31 -19.73
CA GLN A 209 -6.72 -25.94 -21.14
C GLN A 209 -7.57 -24.69 -21.42
N LYS A 210 -8.67 -24.54 -20.72
CA LYS A 210 -9.55 -23.35 -20.82
C LYS A 210 -8.90 -22.01 -20.41
N TYR A 211 -7.72 -22.04 -19.80
CA TYR A 211 -6.96 -20.83 -19.45
C TYR A 211 -5.82 -20.55 -20.45
N TYR A 212 -5.64 -21.40 -21.46
CA TYR A 212 -4.53 -21.30 -22.40
C TYR A 212 -4.52 -19.93 -23.12
N ASN A 213 -5.64 -19.56 -23.73
CA ASN A 213 -5.75 -18.28 -24.45
C ASN A 213 -5.48 -17.07 -23.55
N ALA A 214 -6.01 -17.08 -22.32
CA ALA A 214 -5.78 -16.03 -21.33
C ALA A 214 -4.27 -15.90 -20.97
N ILE A 215 -3.58 -17.04 -20.80
CA ILE A 215 -2.15 -17.08 -20.51
C ILE A 215 -1.35 -16.56 -21.69
N VAL A 216 -1.67 -16.97 -22.92
CA VAL A 216 -1.02 -16.48 -24.16
C VAL A 216 -1.18 -14.96 -24.28
N VAL A 217 -2.40 -14.45 -24.08
CA VAL A 217 -2.66 -13.01 -24.18
C VAL A 217 -1.86 -12.25 -23.09
N LEU A 218 -1.84 -12.71 -21.85
CA LEU A 218 -1.08 -12.06 -20.76
C LEU A 218 0.43 -12.06 -21.05
N LEU A 219 1.00 -13.16 -21.55
CA LEU A 219 2.41 -13.30 -21.87
C LEU A 219 2.88 -12.41 -23.02
N HIS A 220 1.97 -12.04 -23.95
CA HIS A 220 2.35 -11.33 -25.17
C HIS A 220 1.79 -9.92 -25.28
N THR A 221 1.02 -9.46 -24.29
CA THR A 221 0.48 -8.10 -24.25
C THR A 221 0.87 -7.32 -22.99
N GLY A 222 1.25 -8.03 -21.93
CA GLY A 222 1.53 -7.43 -20.64
C GLY A 222 0.31 -6.80 -19.97
N LEU A 223 -0.92 -7.15 -20.35
CA LEU A 223 -2.15 -6.72 -19.71
C LEU A 223 -2.15 -7.03 -18.20
N ARG A 224 -2.78 -6.16 -17.40
CA ARG A 224 -3.13 -6.52 -16.03
C ARG A 224 -4.26 -7.53 -16.05
N ILE A 225 -4.29 -8.44 -15.09
CA ILE A 225 -5.35 -9.45 -15.05
C ILE A 225 -6.75 -8.87 -14.99
N SER A 226 -6.95 -7.74 -14.34
CA SER A 226 -8.25 -7.04 -14.29
C SER A 226 -8.60 -6.35 -15.62
N GLU A 227 -7.60 -5.94 -16.40
CA GLU A 227 -7.77 -5.44 -17.77
C GLU A 227 -8.17 -6.59 -18.71
N LEU A 228 -7.46 -7.73 -18.65
CA LEU A 228 -7.80 -8.92 -19.40
C LEU A 228 -9.24 -9.38 -19.15
N CYS A 229 -9.62 -9.50 -17.86
CA CYS A 229 -10.97 -9.93 -17.48
C CYS A 229 -12.05 -8.93 -17.92
N GLY A 230 -11.69 -7.66 -18.08
CA GLY A 230 -12.59 -6.59 -18.51
C GLY A 230 -12.72 -6.48 -20.03
N LEU A 231 -11.87 -7.14 -20.83
CA LEU A 231 -11.92 -7.03 -22.29
C LEU A 231 -13.29 -7.45 -22.83
N THR A 232 -13.86 -6.58 -23.66
CA THR A 232 -15.06 -6.84 -24.47
C THR A 232 -14.68 -7.03 -25.92
N THR A 233 -15.57 -7.57 -26.74
CA THR A 233 -15.32 -7.70 -28.16
C THR A 233 -15.14 -6.36 -28.87
N SER A 234 -15.75 -5.29 -28.36
CA SER A 234 -15.62 -3.93 -28.89
C SER A 234 -14.24 -3.30 -28.62
N ASP A 235 -13.48 -3.83 -27.66
CA ASP A 235 -12.11 -3.38 -27.39
C ASP A 235 -11.07 -3.96 -28.35
N ILE A 236 -11.47 -4.93 -29.18
CA ILE A 236 -10.55 -5.66 -30.07
C ILE A 236 -10.80 -5.25 -31.52
N ASP A 237 -9.86 -4.55 -32.07
CA ASP A 237 -9.86 -4.18 -33.48
C ASP A 237 -9.03 -5.17 -34.30
N PHE A 238 -9.70 -6.18 -34.86
CA PHE A 238 -9.03 -7.18 -35.66
C PHE A 238 -8.57 -6.66 -37.04
N GLU A 239 -9.14 -5.59 -37.57
CA GLU A 239 -8.74 -5.00 -38.85
C GLU A 239 -7.44 -4.20 -38.69
N GLN A 240 -7.41 -3.29 -37.75
CA GLN A 240 -6.23 -2.46 -37.49
C GLN A 240 -5.18 -3.19 -36.63
N GLY A 241 -5.53 -4.27 -35.94
CA GLY A 241 -4.61 -5.09 -35.15
C GLY A 241 -4.26 -4.50 -33.81
N PHE A 242 -5.22 -3.91 -33.09
CA PHE A 242 -5.02 -3.32 -31.77
C PHE A 242 -6.03 -3.82 -30.74
N ILE A 243 -5.59 -3.84 -29.48
CA ILE A 243 -6.43 -4.03 -28.28
C ILE A 243 -6.50 -2.70 -27.57
N ARG A 244 -7.70 -2.15 -27.38
CA ARG A 244 -7.93 -0.91 -26.63
C ARG A 244 -8.12 -1.23 -25.15
N VAL A 245 -7.31 -0.64 -24.30
CA VAL A 245 -7.40 -0.78 -22.84
C VAL A 245 -7.95 0.51 -22.28
N THR A 246 -9.24 0.56 -22.00
CA THR A 246 -9.94 1.76 -21.49
C THR A 246 -10.52 1.55 -20.10
N HIS A 247 -10.63 0.29 -19.66
CA HIS A 247 -11.27 -0.06 -18.41
C HIS A 247 -10.70 -1.36 -17.82
N GLN A 248 -11.13 -1.67 -16.61
CA GLN A 248 -10.82 -2.93 -15.93
C GLN A 248 -12.03 -3.38 -15.12
N ILE A 249 -12.24 -4.70 -15.04
CA ILE A 249 -13.32 -5.27 -14.23
C ILE A 249 -12.81 -5.60 -12.83
N ASN A 250 -13.63 -5.32 -11.83
CA ASN A 250 -13.45 -5.79 -10.46
C ASN A 250 -14.64 -6.66 -10.04
N TYR A 251 -14.32 -7.62 -9.15
CA TYR A 251 -15.34 -8.47 -8.53
C TYR A 251 -15.09 -8.52 -7.03
N ASN A 252 -16.06 -8.11 -6.25
CA ASN A 252 -15.96 -8.10 -4.80
C ASN A 252 -17.31 -8.44 -4.16
N LYS A 253 -17.30 -9.37 -3.19
CA LYS A 253 -18.50 -9.79 -2.44
C LYS A 253 -19.72 -10.12 -3.32
N GLY A 254 -19.49 -10.77 -4.46
CA GLY A 254 -20.57 -11.17 -5.37
C GLY A 254 -20.98 -10.11 -6.39
N GLN A 255 -20.38 -8.92 -6.37
CA GLN A 255 -20.74 -7.83 -7.26
C GLN A 255 -19.59 -7.51 -8.23
N TYR A 256 -19.94 -7.33 -9.50
CA TYR A 256 -19.04 -6.80 -10.51
C TYR A 256 -19.12 -5.28 -10.55
N SER A 257 -18.03 -4.65 -10.92
CA SER A 257 -17.95 -3.22 -11.22
C SER A 257 -16.86 -2.95 -12.26
N ILE A 258 -17.06 -1.95 -13.08
CA ILE A 258 -16.05 -1.45 -14.01
C ILE A 258 -15.37 -0.23 -13.36
N ASN A 259 -14.08 -0.17 -13.51
CA ASN A 259 -13.31 1.01 -13.13
C ASN A 259 -12.44 1.46 -14.29
N GLU A 260 -12.38 2.76 -14.48
CA GLU A 260 -11.37 3.36 -15.35
C GLU A 260 -9.95 3.11 -14.80
N PRO A 261 -8.94 3.12 -15.66
CA PRO A 261 -7.55 3.08 -15.24
C PRO A 261 -7.24 4.17 -14.20
N LYS A 262 -6.28 3.90 -13.31
CA LYS A 262 -5.92 4.86 -12.24
C LYS A 262 -5.29 6.15 -12.75
N THR A 263 -4.83 6.14 -13.99
CA THR A 263 -4.06 7.23 -14.62
C THR A 263 -4.34 7.21 -16.11
N ASP A 264 -4.24 8.36 -16.76
CA ASP A 264 -4.37 8.51 -18.20
C ASP A 264 -3.42 7.57 -18.98
N SER A 265 -2.22 7.32 -18.43
CA SER A 265 -1.29 6.33 -18.99
C SER A 265 -1.81 4.87 -18.96
N GLY A 266 -2.91 4.63 -18.25
CA GLY A 266 -3.59 3.32 -18.28
C GLY A 266 -4.47 3.13 -19.51
N ILE A 267 -4.94 4.21 -20.13
CA ILE A 267 -5.67 4.18 -21.41
C ILE A 267 -4.64 4.09 -22.52
N ARG A 268 -4.71 3.01 -23.30
CA ARG A 268 -3.70 2.73 -24.33
C ARG A 268 -4.20 1.72 -25.35
N GLU A 269 -3.54 1.70 -26.48
CA GLU A 269 -3.72 0.68 -27.51
C GLU A 269 -2.50 -0.24 -27.55
N ILE A 270 -2.71 -1.54 -27.51
CA ILE A 270 -1.64 -2.54 -27.55
C ILE A 270 -1.67 -3.22 -28.90
N PRO A 271 -0.56 -3.22 -29.68
CA PRO A 271 -0.49 -3.95 -30.96
C PRO A 271 -0.71 -5.44 -30.75
N MET A 272 -1.53 -6.03 -31.61
CA MET A 272 -1.92 -7.43 -31.55
C MET A 272 -1.07 -8.24 -32.54
N ILE A 273 -0.07 -8.96 -32.02
CA ILE A 273 0.72 -9.89 -32.80
C ILE A 273 -0.09 -11.14 -33.13
N LYS A 274 0.36 -11.92 -34.14
CA LYS A 274 -0.38 -13.07 -34.69
C LYS A 274 -0.87 -14.04 -33.64
N ILE A 275 -0.01 -14.47 -32.70
CA ILE A 275 -0.38 -15.44 -31.66
C ILE A 275 -1.46 -14.90 -30.72
N VAL A 276 -1.46 -13.59 -30.43
CA VAL A 276 -2.51 -12.94 -29.61
C VAL A 276 -3.82 -12.87 -30.37
N ARG A 277 -3.77 -12.54 -31.66
CA ARG A 277 -4.94 -12.52 -32.55
C ARG A 277 -5.61 -13.89 -32.59
N GLU A 278 -4.84 -14.94 -32.84
CA GLU A 278 -5.33 -16.33 -32.91
C GLU A 278 -5.96 -16.75 -31.56
N ALA A 279 -5.31 -16.46 -30.45
CA ALA A 279 -5.82 -16.77 -29.11
C ALA A 279 -7.13 -16.03 -28.82
N LEU A 280 -7.26 -14.75 -29.17
CA LEU A 280 -8.50 -13.99 -28.99
C LEU A 280 -9.62 -14.45 -29.89
N GLN A 281 -9.32 -14.77 -31.15
CA GLN A 281 -10.31 -15.33 -32.10
C GLN A 281 -10.83 -16.69 -31.62
N ASP A 282 -9.91 -17.56 -31.17
CA ASP A 282 -10.27 -18.87 -30.62
C ASP A 282 -11.13 -18.74 -29.37
N GLU A 283 -10.74 -17.85 -28.44
CA GLU A 283 -11.52 -17.59 -27.21
C GLU A 283 -12.92 -17.09 -27.53
N ILE A 284 -13.07 -16.12 -28.44
CA ILE A 284 -14.37 -15.56 -28.83
C ILE A 284 -15.22 -16.61 -29.54
N LYS A 285 -14.62 -17.42 -30.43
CA LYS A 285 -15.32 -18.47 -31.18
C LYS A 285 -15.82 -19.59 -30.24
N ASN A 286 -15.02 -19.96 -29.27
CA ASN A 286 -15.27 -21.11 -28.39
C ASN A 286 -15.90 -20.70 -27.04
N ARG A 287 -16.29 -19.43 -26.89
CA ARG A 287 -17.05 -19.00 -25.70
C ARG A 287 -18.27 -19.91 -25.53
N GLY A 288 -18.42 -20.49 -24.37
CA GLY A 288 -19.55 -21.31 -24.03
C GLY A 288 -20.84 -20.48 -23.86
N LYS A 289 -21.69 -20.85 -22.90
CA LYS A 289 -22.89 -20.08 -22.59
C LYS A 289 -22.53 -18.64 -22.24
N ILE A 290 -23.10 -17.66 -22.94
CA ILE A 290 -22.91 -16.24 -22.65
C ILE A 290 -24.11 -15.76 -21.84
N GLN A 291 -23.86 -15.15 -20.67
CA GLN A 291 -24.89 -14.41 -19.94
C GLN A 291 -24.92 -12.98 -20.48
N ASN A 292 -26.12 -12.53 -20.84
CA ASN A 292 -26.31 -11.15 -21.31
C ASN A 292 -26.30 -10.21 -20.09
N VAL A 293 -25.10 -9.94 -19.57
CA VAL A 293 -24.90 -9.03 -18.43
C VAL A 293 -24.38 -7.70 -18.93
N ASN A 294 -24.99 -6.61 -18.45
CA ASN A 294 -24.44 -5.27 -18.59
C ASN A 294 -23.85 -4.87 -17.23
N ILE A 295 -22.56 -4.52 -17.23
CA ILE A 295 -21.83 -4.08 -16.03
C ILE A 295 -21.35 -2.66 -16.30
N ASP A 296 -21.95 -1.69 -15.68
CA ASP A 296 -21.63 -0.26 -15.81
C ASP A 296 -21.51 0.22 -17.29
N GLY A 297 -22.41 -0.30 -18.16
CA GLY A 297 -22.44 0.04 -19.58
C GLY A 297 -21.66 -0.92 -20.50
N TYR A 298 -20.88 -1.85 -19.96
CA TYR A 298 -20.09 -2.81 -20.73
C TYR A 298 -20.79 -4.18 -20.80
N SER A 299 -20.70 -4.81 -21.94
CA SER A 299 -21.29 -6.14 -22.22
C SER A 299 -20.38 -6.92 -23.18
N ASP A 300 -20.73 -8.15 -23.50
CA ASP A 300 -20.03 -9.02 -24.46
C ASP A 300 -18.54 -9.24 -24.13
N PHE A 301 -18.28 -9.57 -22.85
CA PHE A 301 -16.93 -9.84 -22.34
C PHE A 301 -16.30 -11.05 -23.01
N VAL A 302 -15.00 -10.99 -23.28
CA VAL A 302 -14.24 -12.04 -24.01
C VAL A 302 -14.00 -13.25 -23.12
N PHE A 303 -13.47 -13.06 -21.92
CA PHE A 303 -13.10 -14.14 -21.00
C PHE A 303 -14.22 -14.43 -20.02
N LEU A 304 -14.85 -15.60 -20.15
CA LEU A 304 -16.02 -15.99 -19.38
C LEU A 304 -15.73 -17.19 -18.46
N ASN A 305 -16.45 -17.27 -17.35
CA ASN A 305 -16.46 -18.46 -16.51
C ASN A 305 -17.47 -19.50 -17.08
N GLN A 306 -17.50 -20.69 -16.48
CA GLN A 306 -18.38 -21.79 -16.92
C GLN A 306 -19.89 -21.44 -16.85
N LYS A 307 -20.27 -20.43 -16.07
CA LYS A 307 -21.65 -19.97 -15.98
C LYS A 307 -21.97 -18.87 -16.99
N GLY A 308 -20.99 -18.45 -17.80
CA GLY A 308 -21.15 -17.40 -18.82
C GLY A 308 -21.05 -15.98 -18.30
N TYR A 309 -20.58 -15.77 -17.06
CA TYR A 309 -20.28 -14.46 -16.51
C TYR A 309 -18.80 -14.10 -16.75
N PRO A 310 -18.44 -12.81 -16.77
CA PRO A 310 -17.05 -12.40 -16.90
C PRO A 310 -16.12 -13.05 -15.86
N MET A 311 -14.95 -13.43 -16.28
CA MET A 311 -13.89 -13.84 -15.37
C MET A 311 -13.42 -12.66 -14.51
N TYR A 312 -12.75 -12.96 -13.41
CA TYR A 312 -12.27 -11.95 -12.47
C TYR A 312 -10.89 -12.32 -11.87
N ALA A 313 -10.14 -11.31 -11.48
CA ALA A 313 -8.74 -11.44 -11.09
C ALA A 313 -8.47 -12.48 -9.98
N THR A 314 -9.34 -12.55 -8.96
CA THR A 314 -9.17 -13.50 -7.85
C THR A 314 -9.37 -14.95 -8.26
N ALA A 315 -10.20 -15.24 -9.29
CA ALA A 315 -10.35 -16.58 -9.84
C ALA A 315 -9.04 -17.07 -10.47
N TYR A 316 -8.37 -16.23 -11.26
CA TYR A 316 -7.05 -16.57 -11.80
C TYR A 316 -6.00 -16.71 -10.69
N SER A 317 -5.99 -15.80 -9.71
CA SER A 317 -5.04 -15.84 -8.59
C SER A 317 -5.15 -17.10 -7.75
N SER A 318 -6.34 -17.68 -7.63
CA SER A 318 -6.54 -18.96 -6.94
C SER A 318 -6.22 -20.18 -7.83
N THR A 319 -6.42 -20.06 -9.15
CA THR A 319 -6.21 -21.16 -10.10
C THR A 319 -4.73 -21.41 -10.38
N PHE A 320 -3.93 -20.36 -10.58
CA PHE A 320 -2.52 -20.47 -10.97
C PHE A 320 -1.69 -21.30 -9.98
N PRO A 321 -1.74 -21.08 -8.65
CA PRO A 321 -1.00 -21.91 -7.71
C PRO A 321 -1.36 -23.39 -7.78
N ASN A 322 -2.65 -23.71 -7.98
CA ASN A 322 -3.11 -25.11 -8.11
C ASN A 322 -2.64 -25.75 -9.41
N MET A 323 -2.62 -24.96 -10.50
CA MET A 323 -2.12 -25.40 -11.81
C MET A 323 -0.63 -25.75 -11.73
N ILE A 324 0.19 -24.86 -11.15
CA ILE A 324 1.63 -25.08 -10.99
C ILE A 324 1.88 -26.23 -10.00
N LYS A 325 1.14 -26.33 -8.91
CA LYS A 325 1.23 -27.47 -7.98
C LYS A 325 0.94 -28.80 -8.67
N LYS A 326 -0.06 -28.85 -9.56
CA LYS A 326 -0.37 -30.05 -10.35
C LYS A 326 0.80 -30.39 -11.28
N TYR A 327 1.33 -29.43 -12.04
CA TYR A 327 2.49 -29.65 -12.90
C TYR A 327 3.68 -30.19 -12.10
N ASN A 328 4.10 -29.52 -11.04
CA ASN A 328 5.28 -29.85 -10.25
C ASN A 328 5.15 -31.21 -9.54
N LYS A 329 3.93 -31.67 -9.26
CA LYS A 329 3.69 -33.00 -8.68
C LYS A 329 4.18 -34.12 -9.61
N TYR A 330 4.04 -33.95 -10.90
CA TYR A 330 4.35 -34.97 -11.91
C TYR A 330 5.68 -34.76 -12.65
N HIS A 331 6.34 -33.60 -12.43
CA HIS A 331 7.57 -33.22 -13.15
C HIS A 331 8.69 -32.87 -12.17
N LYS A 332 9.04 -33.84 -11.30
CA LYS A 332 10.14 -33.70 -10.35
C LYS A 332 11.47 -33.48 -11.06
N GLY A 333 12.25 -32.48 -10.60
CA GLY A 333 13.50 -32.09 -11.23
C GLY A 333 13.37 -31.08 -12.39
N ASN A 334 12.14 -30.78 -12.80
CA ASN A 334 11.83 -29.74 -13.79
C ASN A 334 10.62 -28.90 -13.36
N GLU A 335 10.67 -28.47 -12.09
CA GLU A 335 9.57 -27.73 -11.49
C GLU A 335 9.49 -26.30 -12.03
N LEU A 336 8.26 -25.84 -12.23
CA LEU A 336 7.99 -24.44 -12.52
C LEU A 336 7.98 -23.63 -11.22
N PRO A 337 8.50 -22.37 -11.23
CA PRO A 337 8.43 -21.48 -10.08
C PRO A 337 6.98 -21.08 -9.77
N ALA A 338 6.77 -20.35 -8.68
CA ALA A 338 5.46 -19.78 -8.38
C ALA A 338 5.05 -18.77 -9.47
N ILE A 339 4.00 -19.10 -10.23
CA ILE A 339 3.48 -18.29 -11.34
C ILE A 339 2.16 -17.67 -10.93
N THR A 340 2.02 -16.39 -11.22
CA THR A 340 0.80 -15.59 -11.03
C THR A 340 0.53 -14.80 -12.31
N PRO A 341 -0.67 -14.26 -12.53
CA PRO A 341 -0.91 -13.36 -13.65
C PRO A 341 0.08 -12.18 -13.69
N HIS A 342 0.51 -11.71 -12.53
CA HIS A 342 1.52 -10.64 -12.46
C HIS A 342 2.92 -11.11 -12.89
N THR A 343 3.27 -12.39 -12.63
CA THR A 343 4.52 -12.99 -13.13
C THR A 343 4.54 -13.02 -14.67
N LEU A 344 3.41 -13.34 -15.32
CA LEU A 344 3.32 -13.33 -16.78
C LEU A 344 3.53 -11.93 -17.37
N ARG A 345 2.88 -10.92 -16.76
CA ARG A 345 3.10 -9.52 -17.13
C ARG A 345 4.55 -9.08 -16.89
N HIS A 346 5.16 -9.50 -15.79
CA HIS A 346 6.58 -9.24 -15.50
C HIS A 346 7.47 -9.87 -16.57
N THR A 347 7.20 -11.12 -16.96
CA THR A 347 7.90 -11.84 -18.03
C THR A 347 7.81 -11.08 -19.35
N PHE A 348 6.62 -10.62 -19.73
CA PHE A 348 6.47 -9.79 -20.94
C PHE A 348 7.35 -8.54 -20.88
N CYS A 349 7.30 -7.80 -19.78
CA CYS A 349 8.07 -6.57 -19.63
C CYS A 349 9.58 -6.82 -19.74
N THR A 350 10.08 -7.85 -19.04
CA THR A 350 11.50 -8.24 -19.07
C THR A 350 11.92 -8.68 -20.47
N ASN A 351 11.11 -9.49 -21.14
CA ASN A 351 11.41 -9.98 -22.50
C ASN A 351 11.45 -8.83 -23.51
N MET A 352 10.54 -7.84 -23.39
CA MET A 352 10.55 -6.67 -24.26
C MET A 352 11.76 -5.77 -24.00
N ALA A 353 12.14 -5.59 -22.75
CA ALA A 353 13.33 -4.86 -22.37
C ALA A 353 14.62 -5.54 -22.91
N ASN A 354 14.73 -6.86 -22.74
CA ASN A 354 15.85 -7.66 -23.25
C ASN A 354 15.93 -7.64 -24.79
N LYS A 355 14.78 -7.55 -25.46
CA LYS A 355 14.69 -7.39 -26.93
C LYS A 355 14.88 -5.94 -27.39
N LYS A 356 15.37 -5.07 -26.51
CA LYS A 356 15.72 -3.67 -26.79
C LYS A 356 14.55 -2.79 -27.24
N MET A 357 13.31 -3.10 -26.82
CA MET A 357 12.20 -2.16 -26.96
C MET A 357 12.54 -0.88 -26.19
N THR A 358 12.31 0.30 -26.79
CA THR A 358 12.66 1.55 -26.10
C THR A 358 11.89 1.72 -24.80
N PRO A 359 12.50 2.28 -23.73
CA PRO A 359 11.83 2.43 -22.43
C PRO A 359 10.49 3.18 -22.49
N ASN A 360 10.39 4.22 -23.32
CA ASN A 360 9.16 4.98 -23.49
C ASN A 360 8.05 4.16 -24.15
N THR A 361 8.38 3.38 -25.18
CA THR A 361 7.42 2.49 -25.83
C THR A 361 6.96 1.39 -24.88
N LEU A 362 7.89 0.78 -24.13
CA LEU A 362 7.54 -0.23 -23.15
C LEU A 362 6.71 0.37 -22.00
N GLN A 363 7.01 1.58 -21.54
CA GLN A 363 6.20 2.30 -20.57
C GLN A 363 4.75 2.48 -21.06
N TYR A 364 4.58 2.92 -22.32
CA TYR A 364 3.27 3.09 -22.94
C TYR A 364 2.50 1.76 -23.00
N VAL A 365 3.09 0.69 -23.57
CA VAL A 365 2.46 -0.62 -23.68
C VAL A 365 2.06 -1.18 -22.32
N MET A 366 2.93 -1.03 -21.32
CA MET A 366 2.67 -1.47 -19.95
C MET A 366 1.66 -0.59 -19.19
N GLY A 367 1.41 0.64 -19.63
CA GLY A 367 0.59 1.61 -18.90
C GLY A 367 1.17 1.94 -17.53
N HIS A 368 2.49 2.18 -17.47
CA HIS A 368 3.17 2.59 -16.25
C HIS A 368 3.13 4.11 -16.10
N LYS A 369 2.63 4.60 -14.96
CA LYS A 369 2.57 6.03 -14.67
C LYS A 369 3.95 6.70 -14.63
N ASN A 370 4.96 5.97 -14.13
CA ASN A 370 6.32 6.48 -13.96
C ASN A 370 7.30 5.60 -14.73
N ILE A 371 8.17 6.22 -15.53
CA ILE A 371 9.22 5.56 -16.29
C ILE A 371 10.16 4.73 -15.41
N THR A 372 10.38 5.11 -14.15
CA THR A 372 11.21 4.35 -13.21
C THR A 372 10.70 2.93 -12.98
N MET A 373 9.39 2.71 -13.09
CA MET A 373 8.81 1.36 -13.02
C MET A 373 9.22 0.50 -14.22
N THR A 374 9.46 1.11 -15.37
CA THR A 374 9.88 0.42 -16.58
C THR A 374 11.39 0.25 -16.62
N LEU A 375 12.15 1.28 -16.22
CA LEU A 375 13.62 1.23 -16.22
C LEU A 375 14.18 0.12 -15.32
N GLY A 376 13.47 -0.26 -14.26
CA GLY A 376 13.86 -1.38 -13.41
C GLY A 376 13.91 -2.75 -14.11
N TYR A 377 13.37 -2.87 -15.33
CA TYR A 377 13.43 -4.09 -16.15
C TYR A 377 14.62 -4.12 -17.11
N TYR A 378 15.26 -2.99 -17.34
CA TYR A 378 16.45 -2.92 -18.18
C TYR A 378 17.68 -3.31 -17.37
N ALA A 379 18.55 -4.13 -17.97
CA ALA A 379 19.82 -4.48 -17.33
C ALA A 379 20.62 -3.22 -17.01
N HIS A 380 21.27 -3.21 -15.85
CA HIS A 380 22.22 -2.14 -15.55
C HIS A 380 23.36 -2.17 -16.57
N GLY A 381 23.70 -1.01 -17.12
CA GLY A 381 24.81 -0.88 -18.07
C GLY A 381 26.11 -1.43 -17.46
N THR A 382 26.80 -2.26 -18.22
CA THR A 382 28.14 -2.74 -17.93
C THR A 382 29.14 -2.13 -18.90
N ALA A 383 30.42 -2.09 -18.56
CA ALA A 383 31.45 -1.62 -19.50
C ALA A 383 31.42 -2.40 -20.82
N GLN A 384 31.13 -3.70 -20.75
CA GLN A 384 31.01 -4.57 -21.93
C GLN A 384 29.79 -4.18 -22.79
N SER A 385 28.62 -3.95 -22.19
CA SER A 385 27.40 -3.55 -22.92
C SER A 385 27.59 -2.15 -23.53
N ALA A 386 28.19 -1.22 -22.79
CA ALA A 386 28.50 0.11 -23.31
C ALA A 386 29.45 0.05 -24.51
N MET A 387 30.48 -0.80 -24.47
CA MET A 387 31.41 -0.98 -25.58
C MET A 387 30.68 -1.50 -26.83
N VAL A 388 29.83 -2.54 -26.70
CA VAL A 388 29.05 -3.11 -27.82
C VAL A 388 28.10 -2.05 -28.40
N GLU A 389 27.39 -1.31 -27.55
CA GLU A 389 26.47 -0.27 -28.02
C GLU A 389 27.19 0.89 -28.72
N MET A 390 28.31 1.38 -28.14
CA MET A 390 29.10 2.43 -28.79
C MET A 390 29.65 1.99 -30.14
N LEU A 391 30.19 0.78 -30.25
CA LEU A 391 30.67 0.25 -31.53
C LEU A 391 29.53 0.15 -32.55
N SER A 392 28.31 -0.19 -32.15
CA SER A 392 27.17 -0.27 -33.05
C SER A 392 26.63 1.09 -33.50
N ILE A 393 26.88 2.15 -32.76
CA ILE A 393 26.45 3.52 -33.07
C ILE A 393 27.46 4.21 -34.02
N PHE A 394 28.74 3.88 -33.91
CA PHE A 394 29.82 4.50 -34.65
C PHE A 394 30.33 3.65 -35.83
N ALA A 395 29.72 2.48 -36.06
CA ALA A 395 29.96 1.64 -37.25
C ALA A 395 29.04 2.03 -38.38
#